data_0261f4014ed3c591f26f7093650e2c28
#
_entry.id   0261f4014ed3c591f26f7093650e2c28
#
_cell.length_a   1.000
_cell.length_b   1.000
_cell.length_c   1.000
_cell.angle_alpha   90.00
_cell.angle_beta   90.00
_cell.angle_gamma   90.00
#
_symmetry.space_group_name_H-M   'P 1'
#
loop_
_entity.id
_entity.type
_entity.pdbx_description
1 polymer ?
#
loop_
_entity_poly.entity_id
_entity_poly.type
_entity_poly.pdbx_seq_one_letter_code
_entity_poly.pdbx_strand_id
1 'polypeptide(L)'
;MKIKITRTSRVLFDGKDLALASYYDYNTKKWYWIIFSENSIPIECEKQTNNDFELWLEQGKRYPYSAYESRMYCIYLGYKYDVENIWNELFILYPNECKTRRYLKLYDHDDSRIEVPYEEFIASSPIIWEERKPISDFVFDVEPLVYLFKDNSYIEENLHGAWYNRISNEGNE
;
A
#
# COMPACT_ATOMS: atom_id res chain seq x y z
N MET A 1 15.30 7.94 2.20
CA MET A 1 14.43 7.25 1.21
C MET A 1 13.07 7.94 1.19
N LYS A 2 12.56 8.35 0.01
CA LYS A 2 11.29 9.11 -0.10
C LYS A 2 10.09 8.23 -0.43
N ILE A 3 10.25 7.20 -1.23
CA ILE A 3 9.17 6.29 -1.62
C ILE A 3 8.98 5.23 -0.57
N LYS A 4 7.75 5.00 -0.18
CA LYS A 4 7.32 3.96 0.76
C LYS A 4 6.23 3.12 0.11
N ILE A 5 6.14 1.84 0.46
CA ILE A 5 5.20 0.93 -0.19
C ILE A 5 3.82 1.01 0.42
N THR A 6 2.82 1.06 -0.47
CA THR A 6 1.43 0.84 -0.14
C THR A 6 0.95 -0.46 -0.78
N ARG A 7 1.00 -1.54 -0.04
CA ARG A 7 0.35 -2.80 -0.41
C ARG A 7 -0.71 -3.13 0.63
N THR A 8 -1.71 -2.26 0.79
CA THR A 8 -2.73 -2.43 1.83
C THR A 8 -4.04 -1.81 1.38
N SER A 9 -5.13 -2.29 1.94
CA SER A 9 -6.39 -1.57 1.90
C SER A 9 -6.28 -0.32 2.76
N ARG A 10 -6.83 0.77 2.26
CA ARG A 10 -6.78 2.09 2.88
C ARG A 10 -8.15 2.74 2.88
N VAL A 11 -8.36 3.66 3.80
CA VAL A 11 -9.59 4.44 3.94
C VAL A 11 -9.27 5.90 4.23
N LEU A 12 -9.95 6.79 3.54
CA LEU A 12 -9.95 8.21 3.87
C LEU A 12 -11.01 8.45 4.94
N PHE A 13 -10.56 8.63 6.17
CA PHE A 13 -11.40 8.84 7.34
C PHE A 13 -11.01 10.14 8.03
N ASP A 14 -11.96 11.06 8.16
CA ASP A 14 -11.75 12.39 8.77
C ASP A 14 -10.54 13.15 8.19
N GLY A 15 -10.42 13.13 6.84
CA GLY A 15 -9.32 13.78 6.10
C GLY A 15 -7.95 13.12 6.25
N LYS A 16 -7.89 11.95 6.90
CA LYS A 16 -6.66 11.17 7.05
C LYS A 16 -6.73 9.90 6.22
N ASP A 17 -5.60 9.52 5.64
CA ASP A 17 -5.44 8.28 4.92
C ASP A 17 -4.93 7.20 5.87
N LEU A 18 -5.83 6.31 6.32
CA LEU A 18 -5.59 5.31 7.36
C LEU A 18 -5.53 3.89 6.78
N ALA A 19 -4.92 2.97 7.53
CA ALA A 19 -4.93 1.56 7.21
C ALA A 19 -6.31 0.95 7.43
N LEU A 20 -6.71 0.06 6.51
CA LEU A 20 -7.94 -0.70 6.57
C LEU A 20 -7.59 -2.19 6.48
N ALA A 21 -8.00 -2.98 7.46
CA ALA A 21 -7.83 -4.43 7.44
C ALA A 21 -9.16 -5.16 7.40
N SER A 22 -9.15 -6.38 6.87
CA SER A 22 -10.27 -7.31 6.93
C SER A 22 -10.03 -8.32 8.04
N TYR A 23 -11.02 -8.56 8.88
CA TYR A 23 -10.93 -9.46 10.01
C TYR A 23 -12.19 -10.33 10.14
N TYR A 24 -11.99 -11.63 10.40
CA TYR A 24 -13.07 -12.56 10.70
C TYR A 24 -13.14 -12.79 12.23
N ASP A 25 -14.24 -12.40 12.84
CA ASP A 25 -14.48 -12.66 14.27
C ASP A 25 -15.14 -14.04 14.45
N TYR A 26 -14.40 -14.97 15.02
CA TYR A 26 -14.86 -16.33 15.29
C TYR A 26 -15.99 -16.41 16.33
N ASN A 27 -16.12 -15.42 17.22
CA ASN A 27 -17.16 -15.39 18.24
C ASN A 27 -18.50 -15.01 17.64
N THR A 28 -18.53 -13.95 16.83
CA THR A 28 -19.75 -13.46 16.15
C THR A 28 -19.99 -14.14 14.81
N LYS A 29 -19.00 -14.87 14.27
CA LYS A 29 -19.00 -15.50 12.92
C LYS A 29 -19.25 -14.49 11.81
N LYS A 30 -18.71 -13.28 11.94
CA LYS A 30 -18.85 -12.19 10.98
C LYS A 30 -17.51 -11.66 10.52
N TRP A 31 -17.53 -11.09 9.32
CA TRP A 31 -16.42 -10.33 8.81
C TRP A 31 -16.56 -8.85 9.13
N TYR A 32 -15.43 -8.22 9.46
CA TYR A 32 -15.34 -6.80 9.77
C TYR A 32 -14.23 -6.13 8.98
N TRP A 33 -14.44 -4.87 8.67
CA TRP A 33 -13.36 -3.94 8.33
C TRP A 33 -12.90 -3.28 9.61
N ILE A 34 -11.58 -3.16 9.79
CA ILE A 34 -10.98 -2.47 10.93
C ILE A 34 -10.18 -1.29 10.42
N ILE A 35 -10.53 -0.09 10.85
CA ILE A 35 -9.75 1.13 10.60
C ILE A 35 -8.83 1.34 11.79
N PHE A 36 -7.54 1.49 11.53
CA PHE A 36 -6.52 1.71 12.55
C PHE A 36 -6.07 3.18 12.56
N SER A 37 -5.96 3.76 13.74
CA SER A 37 -5.42 5.10 13.94
C SER A 37 -4.54 5.16 15.19
N GLU A 38 -3.38 5.78 15.10
CA GLU A 38 -2.50 6.06 16.22
C GLU A 38 -3.00 7.21 17.12
N ASN A 39 -3.86 8.05 16.57
CA ASN A 39 -4.47 9.18 17.27
C ASN A 39 -5.96 8.93 17.46
N SER A 40 -6.54 9.49 18.52
CA SER A 40 -7.97 9.37 18.79
C SER A 40 -8.81 9.55 17.52
N ILE A 41 -9.58 8.53 17.19
CA ILE A 41 -10.67 8.65 16.22
C ILE A 41 -11.78 9.39 16.97
N PRO A 42 -12.30 10.53 16.48
CA PRO A 42 -13.25 11.37 17.22
C PRO A 42 -14.60 10.69 17.50
N ILE A 43 -14.89 9.53 16.92
CA ILE A 43 -16.21 8.94 16.91
C ILE A 43 -16.11 7.48 17.36
N GLU A 44 -16.79 7.16 18.47
CA GLU A 44 -17.21 5.82 18.93
C GLU A 44 -16.24 4.66 18.64
N CYS A 45 -15.01 4.80 19.13
CA CYS A 45 -14.04 3.72 19.07
C CYS A 45 -14.45 2.61 20.04
N GLU A 46 -14.81 1.43 19.52
CA GLU A 46 -15.29 0.31 20.35
C GLU A 46 -14.17 -0.40 21.11
N LYS A 47 -12.93 -0.27 20.67
CA LYS A 47 -11.77 -0.94 21.31
C LYS A 47 -10.51 -0.07 21.26
N GLN A 48 -9.84 0.03 22.39
CA GLN A 48 -8.49 0.57 22.50
C GLN A 48 -7.53 -0.58 22.80
N THR A 49 -6.55 -0.81 21.91
CA THR A 49 -5.48 -1.78 22.11
C THR A 49 -4.14 -1.06 22.01
N ASN A 50 -3.32 -1.14 23.06
CA ASN A 50 -1.91 -0.66 23.08
C ASN A 50 -1.69 0.76 22.51
N ASN A 51 -2.51 1.75 22.89
CA ASN A 51 -2.50 3.13 22.39
C ASN A 51 -2.98 3.33 20.94
N ASP A 52 -3.42 2.30 20.24
CA ASP A 52 -4.04 2.40 18.93
C ASP A 52 -5.56 2.39 19.06
N PHE A 53 -6.24 3.17 18.22
CA PHE A 53 -7.69 3.19 18.13
C PHE A 53 -8.13 2.33 16.94
N GLU A 54 -9.15 1.50 17.18
CA GLU A 54 -9.76 0.64 16.17
C GLU A 54 -11.23 0.99 16.02
N LEU A 55 -11.67 1.24 14.79
CA LEU A 55 -13.08 1.33 14.43
C LEU A 55 -13.48 0.09 13.65
N TRP A 56 -14.43 -0.67 14.18
CA TRP A 56 -14.92 -1.91 13.60
C TRP A 56 -16.20 -1.67 12.80
N LEU A 57 -16.20 -2.04 11.54
CA LEU A 57 -17.30 -1.88 10.59
C LEU A 57 -17.69 -3.26 10.03
N GLU A 58 -18.95 -3.71 10.23
CA GLU A 58 -19.42 -5.00 9.72
C GLU A 58 -19.40 -5.02 8.18
N GLN A 59 -18.78 -6.03 7.55
CA GLN A 59 -18.75 -6.17 6.09
C GLN A 59 -20.15 -6.45 5.52
N GLY A 60 -20.33 -6.06 4.25
CA GLY A 60 -21.63 -6.19 3.57
C GLY A 60 -22.58 -5.00 3.83
N LYS A 61 -22.15 -3.98 4.54
CA LYS A 61 -22.85 -2.70 4.70
C LYS A 61 -22.18 -1.63 3.86
N ARG A 62 -22.90 -0.58 3.48
CA ARG A 62 -22.32 0.57 2.78
C ARG A 62 -21.91 1.65 3.77
N TYR A 63 -20.68 2.15 3.58
CA TYR A 63 -20.09 3.20 4.38
C TYR A 63 -19.80 4.45 3.55
N PRO A 64 -19.96 5.65 4.09
CA PRO A 64 -19.77 6.90 3.37
C PRO A 64 -18.28 7.28 3.19
N TYR A 65 -17.38 6.47 3.69
CA TYR A 65 -15.92 6.70 3.60
C TYR A 65 -15.40 6.25 2.25
N SER A 66 -14.41 6.95 1.73
CA SER A 66 -13.69 6.52 0.54
C SER A 66 -12.62 5.49 0.93
N ALA A 67 -12.67 4.30 0.34
CA ALA A 67 -11.68 3.26 0.60
C ALA A 67 -11.25 2.54 -0.67
N TYR A 68 -10.00 2.02 -0.66
CA TYR A 68 -9.39 1.40 -1.82
C TYR A 68 -8.31 0.39 -1.44
N GLU A 69 -8.12 -0.60 -2.31
CA GLU A 69 -6.90 -1.42 -2.31
C GLU A 69 -5.82 -0.71 -3.10
N SER A 70 -4.61 -0.64 -2.55
CA SER A 70 -3.45 -0.05 -3.20
C SER A 70 -2.41 -1.10 -3.57
N ARG A 71 -1.85 -0.98 -4.77
CA ARG A 71 -0.68 -1.74 -5.22
C ARG A 71 0.29 -0.83 -5.94
N MET A 72 1.57 -1.00 -5.65
CA MET A 72 2.63 -0.23 -6.29
C MET A 72 3.27 -1.01 -7.41
N TYR A 73 3.53 -0.31 -8.51
CA TYR A 73 4.18 -0.84 -9.70
C TYR A 73 5.33 0.06 -10.14
N CYS A 74 6.22 -0.50 -10.94
CA CYS A 74 7.24 0.29 -11.61
C CYS A 74 7.53 -0.20 -13.03
N ILE A 75 8.10 0.69 -13.85
CA ILE A 75 8.89 0.33 -15.03
C ILE A 75 10.34 0.48 -14.64
N TYR A 76 11.08 -0.60 -14.67
CA TYR A 76 12.52 -0.65 -14.44
C TYR A 76 13.21 -1.33 -15.62
N LEU A 77 14.21 -0.67 -16.20
CA LEU A 77 14.91 -1.13 -17.41
C LEU A 77 13.96 -1.52 -18.56
N GLY A 78 12.83 -0.81 -18.71
CA GLY A 78 11.85 -1.01 -19.77
C GLY A 78 10.83 -2.14 -19.52
N TYR A 79 10.83 -2.77 -18.34
CA TYR A 79 9.92 -3.84 -17.97
C TYR A 79 9.09 -3.49 -16.75
N LYS A 80 7.84 -3.97 -16.70
CA LYS A 80 6.92 -3.75 -15.56
C LYS A 80 7.15 -4.78 -14.47
N TYR A 81 7.17 -4.30 -13.22
CA TYR A 81 7.24 -5.10 -12.00
C TYR A 81 6.20 -4.62 -10.99
N ASP A 82 5.73 -5.53 -10.14
CA ASP A 82 5.14 -5.16 -8.86
C ASP A 82 6.27 -4.77 -7.91
N VAL A 83 6.12 -3.66 -7.21
CA VAL A 83 7.00 -3.29 -6.11
C VAL A 83 6.46 -3.97 -4.86
N GLU A 84 7.09 -5.07 -4.45
CA GLU A 84 6.59 -5.88 -3.36
C GLU A 84 6.96 -5.30 -2.00
N ASN A 85 8.19 -4.86 -1.85
CA ASN A 85 8.70 -4.28 -0.62
C ASN A 85 9.88 -3.33 -0.90
N ILE A 86 10.19 -2.46 0.07
CA ILE A 86 11.44 -1.73 0.17
C ILE A 86 12.00 -2.03 1.56
N TRP A 87 13.06 -2.78 1.62
CA TRP A 87 13.67 -3.22 2.88
C TRP A 87 15.19 -3.08 2.82
N ASN A 88 15.80 -2.56 3.89
CA ASN A 88 17.25 -2.35 3.96
C ASN A 88 17.83 -1.63 2.70
N GLU A 89 17.16 -0.57 2.27
CA GLU A 89 17.54 0.19 1.06
C GLU A 89 17.55 -0.64 -0.24
N LEU A 90 16.81 -1.75 -0.28
CA LEU A 90 16.59 -2.56 -1.47
C LEU A 90 15.13 -2.44 -1.93
N PHE A 91 14.90 -2.22 -3.23
CA PHE A 91 13.62 -2.47 -3.86
C PHE A 91 13.46 -3.96 -4.13
N ILE A 92 12.41 -4.55 -3.62
CA ILE A 92 12.03 -5.94 -3.90
C ILE A 92 10.97 -5.91 -5.01
N LEU A 93 11.36 -6.36 -6.20
CA LEU A 93 10.53 -6.30 -7.40
C LEU A 93 10.08 -7.71 -7.80
N TYR A 94 8.79 -7.85 -8.09
CA TYR A 94 8.21 -9.10 -8.56
C TYR A 94 7.78 -9.01 -10.03
N PRO A 95 8.36 -9.86 -10.92
CA PRO A 95 8.07 -9.87 -12.35
C PRO A 95 6.79 -10.68 -12.63
N ASN A 96 5.61 -10.06 -12.52
CA ASN A 96 4.34 -10.77 -12.73
C ASN A 96 3.88 -10.82 -14.19
N GLU A 97 4.46 -10.04 -15.09
CA GLU A 97 4.12 -10.08 -16.52
C GLU A 97 4.96 -11.11 -17.28
N CYS A 98 4.35 -11.88 -18.18
CA CYS A 98 5.03 -12.86 -19.03
C CYS A 98 6.23 -12.27 -19.81
N LYS A 99 6.11 -11.01 -20.26
CA LYS A 99 7.19 -10.31 -20.97
C LYS A 99 8.42 -10.11 -20.08
N THR A 100 8.20 -9.65 -18.85
CA THR A 100 9.24 -9.44 -17.84
C THR A 100 9.88 -10.76 -17.44
N ARG A 101 9.08 -11.79 -17.19
CA ARG A 101 9.56 -13.14 -16.84
C ARG A 101 10.43 -13.74 -17.96
N ARG A 102 10.03 -13.59 -19.21
CA ARG A 102 10.85 -14.02 -20.40
C ARG A 102 12.17 -13.29 -20.49
N TYR A 103 12.17 -11.98 -20.25
CA TYR A 103 13.40 -11.20 -20.22
C TYR A 103 14.40 -11.73 -19.18
N LEU A 104 13.88 -12.05 -17.99
CA LEU A 104 14.67 -12.59 -16.89
C LEU A 104 14.94 -14.11 -17.03
N LYS A 105 14.43 -14.75 -18.09
CA LYS A 105 14.51 -16.22 -18.29
C LYS A 105 13.91 -17.04 -17.15
N LEU A 106 12.87 -16.53 -16.53
CA LEU A 106 12.14 -17.22 -15.46
C LEU A 106 11.05 -18.12 -16.04
N TYR A 107 10.84 -19.28 -15.40
CA TYR A 107 9.71 -20.16 -15.71
C TYR A 107 8.43 -19.68 -15.03
N ASP A 108 7.26 -20.11 -15.51
CA ASP A 108 5.96 -19.63 -14.99
C ASP A 108 5.72 -19.95 -13.51
N HIS A 109 6.39 -20.95 -12.97
CA HIS A 109 6.30 -21.37 -11.57
C HIS A 109 7.44 -20.84 -10.67
N ASP A 110 8.39 -20.09 -11.23
CA ASP A 110 9.46 -19.47 -10.44
C ASP A 110 8.90 -18.30 -9.64
N ASP A 111 9.08 -18.32 -8.33
CA ASP A 111 8.73 -17.24 -7.41
C ASP A 111 9.94 -16.30 -7.18
N SER A 112 10.72 -16.11 -8.23
CA SER A 112 11.94 -15.30 -8.15
C SER A 112 11.62 -13.83 -8.06
N ARG A 113 12.24 -13.16 -7.10
CA ARG A 113 12.21 -11.72 -6.88
C ARG A 113 13.53 -11.12 -7.30
N ILE A 114 13.52 -9.85 -7.63
CA ILE A 114 14.72 -9.09 -7.93
C ILE A 114 14.92 -8.08 -6.81
N GLU A 115 16.11 -8.06 -6.26
CA GLU A 115 16.53 -7.08 -5.26
C GLU A 115 17.42 -6.05 -5.94
N VAL A 116 17.01 -4.77 -5.91
CA VAL A 116 17.75 -3.67 -6.54
C VAL A 116 18.05 -2.62 -5.49
N PRO A 117 19.34 -2.24 -5.31
CA PRO A 117 19.70 -1.15 -4.40
C PRO A 117 18.95 0.13 -4.73
N TYR A 118 18.47 0.84 -3.70
CA TYR A 118 17.63 2.03 -3.84
C TYR A 118 18.27 3.08 -4.76
N GLU A 119 19.54 3.38 -4.56
CA GLU A 119 20.27 4.37 -5.34
C GLU A 119 20.41 3.94 -6.81
N GLU A 120 20.72 2.67 -7.08
CA GLU A 120 20.78 2.10 -8.42
C GLU A 120 19.41 2.17 -9.11
N PHE A 121 18.36 1.77 -8.39
CA PHE A 121 17.00 1.79 -8.91
C PHE A 121 16.57 3.21 -9.32
N ILE A 122 16.76 4.19 -8.44
CA ILE A 122 16.39 5.59 -8.74
C ILE A 122 17.29 6.18 -9.86
N ALA A 123 18.59 5.86 -9.86
CA ALA A 123 19.51 6.30 -10.91
C ALA A 123 19.15 5.77 -12.32
N SER A 124 18.42 4.65 -12.40
CA SER A 124 17.91 4.11 -13.66
C SER A 124 16.74 4.89 -14.25
N SER A 125 16.28 5.94 -13.58
CA SER A 125 15.11 6.76 -13.96
C SER A 125 13.84 5.93 -14.17
N PRO A 126 13.41 5.14 -13.17
CA PRO A 126 12.21 4.32 -13.27
C PRO A 126 10.95 5.19 -13.37
N ILE A 127 9.84 4.59 -13.77
CA ILE A 127 8.50 5.15 -13.54
C ILE A 127 7.89 4.36 -12.39
N ILE A 128 7.44 5.02 -11.34
CA ILE A 128 6.82 4.37 -10.16
C ILE A 128 5.44 4.96 -9.95
N TRP A 129 4.43 4.09 -9.81
CA TRP A 129 3.05 4.52 -9.57
C TRP A 129 2.32 3.56 -8.64
N GLU A 130 1.24 4.06 -8.08
CA GLU A 130 0.25 3.34 -7.29
C GLU A 130 -1.03 3.18 -8.10
N GLU A 131 -1.54 1.96 -8.19
CA GLU A 131 -2.89 1.68 -8.70
C GLU A 131 -3.82 1.46 -7.52
N ARG A 132 -4.99 2.11 -7.56
CA ARG A 132 -6.02 2.04 -6.53
C ARG A 132 -7.27 1.38 -7.10
N LYS A 133 -7.82 0.42 -6.36
CA LYS A 133 -9.03 -0.31 -6.75
C LYS A 133 -10.12 -0.15 -5.69
N PRO A 134 -11.39 -0.06 -6.11
CA PRO A 134 -12.50 0.08 -5.17
C PRO A 134 -12.65 -1.13 -4.26
N ILE A 135 -13.10 -0.88 -3.03
CA ILE A 135 -13.56 -1.89 -2.08
C ILE A 135 -15.09 -1.80 -2.03
N SER A 136 -15.80 -2.91 -2.18
CA SER A 136 -17.25 -2.96 -2.44
C SER A 136 -18.14 -2.26 -1.41
N ASP A 137 -17.73 -2.22 -0.15
CA ASP A 137 -18.52 -1.68 0.96
C ASP A 137 -18.36 -0.17 1.14
N PHE A 138 -17.48 0.45 0.34
CA PHE A 138 -17.08 1.85 0.48
C PHE A 138 -17.29 2.65 -0.80
N VAL A 139 -17.22 3.96 -0.66
CA VAL A 139 -17.17 4.87 -1.81
C VAL A 139 -15.75 4.80 -2.42
N PHE A 140 -15.66 4.91 -3.73
CA PHE A 140 -14.38 5.06 -4.43
C PHE A 140 -14.32 6.47 -5.03
N ASP A 141 -13.76 7.38 -4.27
CA ASP A 141 -13.61 8.80 -4.65
C ASP A 141 -12.15 9.21 -4.45
N VAL A 142 -11.27 8.47 -5.13
CA VAL A 142 -9.83 8.74 -5.16
C VAL A 142 -9.31 8.57 -6.57
N GLU A 143 -8.19 9.22 -6.88
CA GLU A 143 -7.50 9.04 -8.16
C GLU A 143 -7.08 7.57 -8.31
N PRO A 144 -7.51 6.85 -9.39
CA PRO A 144 -7.24 5.42 -9.54
C PRO A 144 -5.78 5.10 -9.89
N LEU A 145 -5.01 6.08 -10.38
CA LEU A 145 -3.62 5.92 -10.74
C LEU A 145 -2.83 7.15 -10.30
N VAL A 146 -1.84 6.94 -9.43
CA VAL A 146 -1.06 8.01 -8.82
C VAL A 146 0.42 7.76 -9.05
N TYR A 147 1.08 8.65 -9.79
CA TYR A 147 2.53 8.58 -10.00
C TYR A 147 3.26 9.08 -8.76
N LEU A 148 4.30 8.33 -8.35
CA LEU A 148 5.18 8.66 -7.23
C LEU A 148 6.56 9.13 -7.68
N PHE A 149 7.04 8.59 -8.81
CA PHE A 149 8.29 8.98 -9.44
C PHE A 149 8.14 8.88 -10.96
N LYS A 150 8.40 9.95 -11.65
CA LYS A 150 8.30 10.02 -13.11
C LYS A 150 9.17 11.17 -13.63
N ASP A 151 9.67 11.03 -14.87
CA ASP A 151 10.52 12.05 -15.52
C ASP A 151 11.72 12.44 -14.65
N ASN A 152 12.31 11.45 -13.99
CA ASN A 152 13.45 11.57 -13.06
C ASN A 152 13.21 12.47 -11.85
N SER A 153 11.96 12.58 -11.42
CA SER A 153 11.58 13.41 -10.27
C SER A 153 10.53 12.72 -9.38
N TYR A 154 10.58 13.04 -8.08
CA TYR A 154 9.52 12.67 -7.14
C TYR A 154 8.32 13.61 -7.30
N ILE A 155 7.14 13.03 -7.24
CA ILE A 155 5.88 13.78 -7.22
C ILE A 155 5.48 13.92 -5.74
N GLU A 156 5.98 14.98 -5.10
CA GLU A 156 5.97 15.16 -3.63
C GLU A 156 4.57 15.13 -3.03
N GLU A 157 3.56 15.69 -3.73
CA GLU A 157 2.17 15.69 -3.27
C GLU A 157 1.58 14.28 -3.13
N ASN A 158 2.16 13.30 -3.81
CA ASN A 158 1.68 11.93 -3.82
C ASN A 158 2.45 11.00 -2.86
N LEU A 159 3.49 11.51 -2.19
CA LEU A 159 4.37 10.70 -1.32
C LEU A 159 3.90 10.61 0.13
N HIS A 160 2.71 11.11 0.46
CA HIS A 160 2.26 11.25 1.84
C HIS A 160 1.13 10.29 2.23
N GLY A 161 1.35 9.57 3.33
CA GLY A 161 0.34 8.88 4.10
C GLY A 161 0.84 8.74 5.55
N ALA A 162 0.01 9.07 6.55
CA ALA A 162 0.38 9.05 7.97
C ALA A 162 0.89 7.67 8.44
N TRP A 163 0.35 6.60 7.87
CA TRP A 163 0.73 5.21 8.16
C TRP A 163 2.20 4.89 7.86
N TYR A 164 2.81 5.57 6.90
CA TYR A 164 4.21 5.34 6.52
C TYR A 164 5.24 5.76 7.56
N ASN A 165 4.91 6.70 8.44
CA ASN A 165 5.85 7.18 9.45
C ASN A 165 6.12 6.13 10.54
N ARG A 166 5.21 5.18 10.76
CA ARG A 166 5.33 4.15 11.78
C ARG A 166 6.37 3.08 11.42
N ILE A 167 6.28 2.53 10.19
CA ILE A 167 7.18 1.45 9.76
C ILE A 167 8.63 1.91 9.67
N SER A 168 8.88 3.20 9.41
CA SER A 168 10.23 3.75 9.31
C SER A 168 10.89 4.03 10.68
N ASN A 169 10.12 4.09 11.77
CA ASN A 169 10.65 4.35 13.10
C ASN A 169 10.93 3.07 13.91
N GLU A 170 10.32 1.94 13.57
CA GLU A 170 10.55 0.66 14.27
C GLU A 170 11.81 -0.08 13.83
N GLY A 171 12.53 0.41 12.81
CA GLY A 171 13.79 -0.18 12.33
C GLY A 171 15.07 0.48 12.83
N ASN A 172 14.98 1.45 13.76
CA ASN A 172 16.12 2.23 14.26
C ASN A 172 16.27 2.18 15.79
N GLU A 173 15.91 1.06 16.44
CA GLU A 173 16.34 0.79 17.84
C GLU A 173 17.18 -0.49 17.89
#